data_bb0277d1bc5def23805dd781562bb500
#
_entry.id   bb0277d1bc5def23805dd781562bb500
#
_cell.length_a   1.000
_cell.length_b   1.000
_cell.length_c   1.000
_cell.angle_alpha   90.00
_cell.angle_beta   90.00
_cell.angle_gamma   90.00
#
_symmetry.space_group_name_H-M   'P 1'
#
loop_
_entity.id
_entity.type
_entity.pdbx_description
1 polymer ?
#
loop_
_entity_poly.entity_id
_entity_poly.type
_entity_poly.pdbx_seq_one_letter_code
_entity_poly.pdbx_strand_id
1 'polypeptide(L)'
;MKNLLVFGAGKIADVMSDYFNRDSDYEISAYTCEGVLGTDAQYRGLPLVSFEDATRLFPPDRYFLHIAVGYHQLNRLRERRFVEARGKGYALASYVSSRCWPGQNAVVGENCFVADGVSLEAGARIGDNVALWSNVVVGHHAEIRDHCWVAAGTVIGGGSVVGERCFL
;
A
#
# COMPACT_ATOMS: atom_id res chain seq x y z
N MET A 1 15.82 -7.13 -8.63
CA MET A 1 14.68 -6.29 -8.19
C MET A 1 13.38 -6.95 -8.63
N LYS A 2 12.30 -6.77 -7.89
CA LYS A 2 10.97 -7.31 -8.20
C LYS A 2 10.19 -6.28 -9.01
N ASN A 3 9.57 -6.67 -10.12
CA ASN A 3 8.80 -5.75 -10.95
C ASN A 3 7.51 -5.34 -10.22
N LEU A 4 7.24 -4.03 -10.16
CA LEU A 4 6.07 -3.46 -9.49
C LEU A 4 5.20 -2.69 -10.47
N LEU A 5 3.92 -2.98 -10.46
CA LEU A 5 2.86 -2.17 -11.04
C LEU A 5 2.21 -1.36 -9.92
N VAL A 6 2.02 -0.06 -10.10
CA VAL A 6 1.37 0.80 -9.11
C VAL A 6 -0.02 1.20 -9.60
N PHE A 7 -1.06 0.88 -8.83
CA PHE A 7 -2.41 1.37 -9.10
C PHE A 7 -2.60 2.75 -8.48
N GLY A 8 -2.76 3.75 -9.32
CA GLY A 8 -2.96 5.15 -8.98
C GLY A 8 -2.07 6.08 -9.82
N ALA A 9 -2.61 7.24 -10.15
CA ALA A 9 -1.93 8.29 -10.92
C ALA A 9 -2.24 9.67 -10.31
N GLY A 10 -2.02 9.82 -9.02
CA GLY A 10 -2.28 11.06 -8.28
C GLY A 10 -1.28 11.24 -7.13
N LYS A 11 -1.46 12.28 -6.32
CA LYS A 11 -0.52 12.69 -5.26
C LYS A 11 -0.11 11.55 -4.30
N ILE A 12 -1.01 10.61 -3.99
CA ILE A 12 -0.68 9.47 -3.12
C ILE A 12 0.26 8.51 -3.85
N ALA A 13 0.00 8.24 -5.13
CA ALA A 13 0.90 7.42 -5.95
C ALA A 13 2.28 8.08 -6.10
N ASP A 14 2.35 9.42 -6.23
CA ASP A 14 3.64 10.13 -6.25
C ASP A 14 4.45 9.85 -4.99
N VAL A 15 3.83 10.07 -3.82
CA VAL A 15 4.52 9.90 -2.53
C VAL A 15 4.93 8.44 -2.33
N MET A 16 4.02 7.48 -2.51
CA MET A 16 4.33 6.07 -2.29
C MET A 16 5.40 5.56 -3.26
N SER A 17 5.36 6.03 -4.53
CA SER A 17 6.38 5.69 -5.52
C SER A 17 7.78 6.18 -5.12
N ASP A 18 7.89 7.37 -4.53
CA ASP A 18 9.18 7.89 -4.05
C ASP A 18 9.75 7.01 -2.93
N TYR A 19 8.90 6.51 -2.03
CA TYR A 19 9.31 5.55 -1.01
C TYR A 19 9.78 4.23 -1.61
N PHE A 20 9.00 3.63 -2.51
CA PHE A 20 9.40 2.38 -3.18
C PHE A 20 10.72 2.52 -3.92
N ASN A 21 10.90 3.59 -4.69
CA ASN A 21 12.12 3.82 -5.47
C ASN A 21 13.37 4.04 -4.60
N ARG A 22 13.19 4.66 -3.42
CA ARG A 22 14.31 5.01 -2.55
C ARG A 22 14.74 3.88 -1.64
N ASP A 23 13.81 3.07 -1.17
CA ASP A 23 13.99 2.19 -0.01
C ASP A 23 13.24 0.87 -0.15
N SER A 24 13.38 0.19 -1.30
CA SER A 24 12.81 -1.14 -1.47
C SER A 24 13.54 -1.96 -2.53
N ASP A 25 13.25 -3.27 -2.57
CA ASP A 25 13.72 -4.20 -3.59
C ASP A 25 12.82 -4.20 -4.84
N TYR A 26 11.84 -3.30 -4.92
CA TYR A 26 10.93 -3.20 -6.04
C TYR A 26 11.40 -2.16 -7.06
N GLU A 27 11.14 -2.45 -8.33
CA GLU A 27 11.32 -1.54 -9.47
C GLU A 27 9.96 -1.23 -10.08
N ILE A 28 9.53 0.03 -10.04
CA ILE A 28 8.26 0.44 -10.63
C ILE A 28 8.41 0.38 -12.16
N SER A 29 7.65 -0.50 -12.80
CA SER A 29 7.69 -0.72 -14.24
C SER A 29 6.60 0.04 -15.00
N ALA A 30 5.45 0.27 -14.35
CA ALA A 30 4.33 0.99 -14.93
C ALA A 30 3.33 1.43 -13.85
N TYR A 31 2.39 2.27 -14.28
CA TYR A 31 1.23 2.67 -13.50
C TYR A 31 -0.05 2.19 -14.15
N THR A 32 -1.09 2.01 -13.34
CA THR A 32 -2.41 1.67 -13.83
C THR A 32 -3.49 2.48 -13.11
N CYS A 33 -4.57 2.79 -13.78
CA CYS A 33 -5.72 3.48 -13.19
C CYS A 33 -7.03 3.05 -13.86
N GLU A 34 -8.14 3.57 -13.36
CA GLU A 34 -9.45 3.38 -13.99
C GLU A 34 -9.58 4.18 -15.29
N GLY A 35 -10.40 3.69 -16.18
CA GLY A 35 -10.86 4.38 -17.38
C GLY A 35 -10.08 4.04 -18.64
N VAL A 36 -10.56 4.61 -19.74
CA VAL A 36 -9.95 4.46 -21.06
C VAL A 36 -8.83 5.48 -21.21
N LEU A 37 -7.66 5.02 -21.54
CA LEU A 37 -6.46 5.82 -21.72
C LEU A 37 -6.04 5.86 -23.18
N GLY A 38 -5.36 6.93 -23.59
CA GLY A 38 -4.68 6.98 -24.89
C GLY A 38 -3.55 5.94 -24.98
N THR A 39 -3.21 5.55 -26.21
CA THR A 39 -2.19 4.50 -26.48
C THR A 39 -0.81 4.79 -25.90
N ASP A 40 -0.45 6.07 -25.76
CA ASP A 40 0.87 6.51 -25.28
C ASP A 40 0.79 7.22 -23.90
N ALA A 41 -0.25 6.89 -23.10
CA ALA A 41 -0.41 7.51 -21.80
C ALA A 41 0.77 7.17 -20.88
N GLN A 42 1.27 8.20 -20.19
CA GLN A 42 2.39 8.07 -19.27
C GLN A 42 2.09 8.77 -17.94
N TYR A 43 2.69 8.26 -16.87
CA TYR A 43 2.73 8.88 -15.58
C TYR A 43 4.15 8.73 -14.99
N ARG A 44 4.74 9.82 -14.52
CA ARG A 44 6.14 9.87 -14.03
C ARG A 44 7.17 9.30 -15.03
N GLY A 45 6.92 9.45 -16.32
CA GLY A 45 7.82 8.94 -17.38
C GLY A 45 7.72 7.43 -17.64
N LEU A 46 6.79 6.73 -17.00
CA LEU A 46 6.52 5.31 -17.20
C LEU A 46 5.15 5.09 -17.85
N PRO A 47 4.91 3.94 -18.51
CA PRO A 47 3.62 3.62 -19.09
C PRO A 47 2.49 3.74 -18.06
N LEU A 48 1.36 4.34 -18.47
CA LEU A 48 0.12 4.36 -17.72
C LEU A 48 -0.94 3.59 -18.51
N VAL A 49 -1.44 2.49 -17.96
CA VAL A 49 -2.40 1.61 -18.63
C VAL A 49 -3.71 1.52 -17.86
N SER A 50 -4.79 1.16 -18.55
CA SER A 50 -6.06 0.88 -17.88
C SER A 50 -5.92 -0.35 -16.96
N PHE A 51 -6.65 -0.37 -15.85
CA PHE A 51 -6.61 -1.54 -14.97
C PHE A 51 -7.24 -2.80 -15.60
N GLU A 52 -8.07 -2.61 -16.61
CA GLU A 52 -8.64 -3.70 -17.41
C GLU A 52 -7.55 -4.40 -18.25
N ASP A 53 -6.66 -3.62 -18.86
CA ASP A 53 -5.55 -4.13 -19.68
C ASP A 53 -4.33 -4.59 -18.88
N ALA A 54 -4.27 -4.24 -17.59
CA ALA A 54 -3.09 -4.45 -16.77
C ALA A 54 -2.61 -5.92 -16.78
N THR A 55 -3.52 -6.90 -16.64
CA THR A 55 -3.15 -8.33 -16.64
C THR A 55 -2.58 -8.82 -17.97
N ARG A 56 -2.98 -8.21 -19.07
CA ARG A 56 -2.47 -8.56 -20.40
C ARG A 56 -1.08 -8.00 -20.65
N LEU A 57 -0.83 -6.76 -20.20
CA LEU A 57 0.44 -6.05 -20.45
C LEU A 57 1.48 -6.31 -19.37
N PHE A 58 1.04 -6.48 -18.13
CA PHE A 58 1.85 -6.69 -16.94
C PHE A 58 1.32 -7.89 -16.15
N PRO A 59 1.56 -9.12 -16.62
CA PRO A 59 0.90 -10.32 -16.10
C PRO A 59 1.29 -10.61 -14.64
N PRO A 60 0.36 -11.11 -13.81
CA PRO A 60 0.53 -11.26 -12.36
C PRO A 60 1.57 -12.30 -11.93
N ASP A 61 1.99 -13.20 -12.80
CA ASP A 61 3.09 -14.14 -12.56
C ASP A 61 4.47 -13.48 -12.61
N ARG A 62 4.57 -12.25 -13.14
CA ARG A 62 5.82 -11.51 -13.34
C ARG A 62 5.87 -10.17 -12.60
N TYR A 63 4.71 -9.66 -12.18
CA TYR A 63 4.59 -8.34 -11.57
C TYR A 63 3.84 -8.43 -10.25
N PHE A 64 4.38 -7.76 -9.25
CA PHE A 64 3.63 -7.39 -8.05
C PHE A 64 2.76 -6.16 -8.32
N LEU A 65 1.76 -5.93 -7.49
CA LEU A 65 0.95 -4.72 -7.59
C LEU A 65 0.83 -4.04 -6.22
N HIS A 66 0.87 -2.71 -6.19
CA HIS A 66 0.58 -1.90 -5.00
C HIS A 66 -0.55 -0.92 -5.29
N ILE A 67 -1.56 -0.88 -4.42
CA ILE A 67 -2.70 0.04 -4.52
C ILE A 67 -2.36 1.35 -3.81
N ALA A 68 -1.96 2.36 -4.59
CA ALA A 68 -1.56 3.69 -4.13
C ALA A 68 -2.71 4.70 -4.24
N VAL A 69 -3.83 4.42 -3.57
CA VAL A 69 -5.03 5.26 -3.55
C VAL A 69 -5.26 5.79 -2.14
N GLY A 70 -5.75 7.02 -2.01
CA GLY A 70 -6.04 7.63 -0.72
C GLY A 70 -7.30 7.06 -0.04
N TYR A 71 -7.71 7.70 1.04
CA TYR A 71 -8.77 7.26 1.96
C TYR A 71 -10.21 7.64 1.53
N HIS A 72 -10.43 7.89 0.24
CA HIS A 72 -11.75 8.26 -0.29
C HIS A 72 -12.83 7.27 0.12
N GLN A 73 -14.00 7.79 0.47
CA GLN A 73 -15.16 7.02 0.90
C GLN A 73 -14.84 6.08 2.09
N LEU A 74 -14.09 6.57 3.08
CA LEU A 74 -13.64 5.77 4.22
C LEU A 74 -12.96 4.47 3.76
N ASN A 75 -11.93 4.60 2.94
CA ASN A 75 -11.12 3.52 2.39
C ASN A 75 -11.82 2.51 1.47
N ARG A 76 -13.12 2.66 1.17
CA ARG A 76 -13.87 1.72 0.32
C ARG A 76 -13.33 1.61 -1.10
N LEU A 77 -12.82 2.69 -1.66
CA LEU A 77 -12.17 2.64 -2.98
C LEU A 77 -10.91 1.77 -2.92
N ARG A 78 -10.07 1.94 -1.89
CA ARG A 78 -8.85 1.12 -1.70
C ARG A 78 -9.20 -0.36 -1.52
N GLU A 79 -10.18 -0.67 -0.67
CA GLU A 79 -10.69 -2.03 -0.46
C GLU A 79 -11.13 -2.67 -1.79
N ARG A 80 -11.99 -1.99 -2.54
CA ARG A 80 -12.49 -2.51 -3.84
C ARG A 80 -11.33 -2.82 -4.79
N ARG A 81 -10.34 -1.94 -4.89
CA ARG A 81 -9.18 -2.15 -5.77
C ARG A 81 -8.26 -3.27 -5.28
N PHE A 82 -8.10 -3.38 -3.97
CA PHE A 82 -7.37 -4.49 -3.36
C PHE A 82 -8.01 -5.84 -3.70
N VAL A 83 -9.31 -5.97 -3.49
CA VAL A 83 -10.06 -7.20 -3.80
C VAL A 83 -10.00 -7.54 -5.30
N GLU A 84 -10.19 -6.54 -6.16
CA GLU A 84 -10.12 -6.71 -7.61
C GLU A 84 -8.72 -7.15 -8.07
N ALA A 85 -7.67 -6.54 -7.53
CA ALA A 85 -6.28 -6.89 -7.85
C ALA A 85 -5.95 -8.33 -7.46
N ARG A 86 -6.38 -8.77 -6.28
CA ARG A 86 -6.26 -10.17 -5.85
C ARG A 86 -7.04 -11.11 -6.77
N GLY A 87 -8.26 -10.72 -7.15
CA GLY A 87 -9.09 -11.47 -8.11
C GLY A 87 -8.45 -11.61 -9.49
N LYS A 88 -7.63 -10.64 -9.90
CA LYS A 88 -6.81 -10.70 -11.11
C LYS A 88 -5.53 -11.54 -10.97
N GLY A 89 -5.24 -12.05 -9.77
CA GLY A 89 -4.12 -12.94 -9.48
C GLY A 89 -2.82 -12.23 -9.06
N TYR A 90 -2.82 -10.91 -8.85
CA TYR A 90 -1.62 -10.21 -8.40
C TYR A 90 -1.26 -10.53 -6.95
N ALA A 91 0.02 -10.80 -6.71
CA ALA A 91 0.62 -10.70 -5.39
C ALA A 91 0.76 -9.21 -5.03
N LEU A 92 0.27 -8.82 -3.85
CA LEU A 92 0.21 -7.41 -3.46
C LEU A 92 1.43 -7.02 -2.62
N ALA A 93 2.19 -6.07 -3.14
CA ALA A 93 3.41 -5.58 -2.52
C ALA A 93 3.10 -4.67 -1.33
N SER A 94 3.73 -4.92 -0.18
CA SER A 94 3.80 -3.99 0.93
C SER A 94 5.12 -3.22 0.90
N TYR A 95 5.07 -1.94 1.24
CA TYR A 95 6.23 -1.14 1.56
C TYR A 95 6.35 -1.01 3.08
N VAL A 96 7.51 -1.34 3.62
CA VAL A 96 7.87 -1.09 5.02
C VAL A 96 9.20 -0.37 5.03
N SER A 97 9.21 0.86 5.52
CA SER A 97 10.43 1.68 5.58
C SER A 97 11.54 0.98 6.37
N SER A 98 12.77 1.07 5.88
CA SER A 98 13.97 0.66 6.64
C SER A 98 14.15 1.45 7.94
N ARG A 99 13.44 2.58 8.10
CA ARG A 99 13.41 3.40 9.31
C ARG A 99 12.22 3.09 10.22
N CYS A 100 11.43 2.07 9.91
CA CYS A 100 10.41 1.55 10.80
C CYS A 100 11.09 0.77 11.94
N TRP A 101 10.62 0.94 13.18
CA TRP A 101 11.03 0.09 14.29
C TRP A 101 10.17 -1.17 14.33
N PRO A 102 10.70 -2.33 13.96
CA PRO A 102 9.95 -3.58 14.01
C PRO A 102 10.06 -4.20 15.40
N GLY A 103 8.97 -4.19 16.15
CA GLY A 103 8.88 -4.91 17.41
C GLY A 103 8.96 -6.43 17.22
N GLN A 104 9.37 -7.13 18.28
CA GLN A 104 9.41 -8.60 18.25
C GLN A 104 8.01 -9.17 17.94
N ASN A 105 7.93 -10.08 16.98
CA ASN A 105 6.69 -10.71 16.52
C ASN A 105 5.61 -9.73 16.00
N ALA A 106 5.99 -8.50 15.62
CA ALA A 106 5.10 -7.65 14.87
C ALA A 106 4.88 -8.22 13.45
N VAL A 107 3.65 -8.16 12.96
CA VAL A 107 3.29 -8.65 11.63
C VAL A 107 2.60 -7.58 10.81
N VAL A 108 2.87 -7.56 9.51
CA VAL A 108 2.28 -6.62 8.54
C VAL A 108 1.71 -7.43 7.38
N GLY A 109 0.47 -7.15 7.02
CA GLY A 109 -0.24 -7.80 5.93
C GLY A 109 0.19 -7.37 4.53
N GLU A 110 -0.62 -7.74 3.53
CA GLU A 110 -0.39 -7.40 2.12
C GLU A 110 -0.84 -5.97 1.79
N ASN A 111 -0.26 -5.39 0.74
CA ASN A 111 -0.57 -4.02 0.29
C ASN A 111 -0.51 -2.95 1.37
N CYS A 112 0.33 -3.15 2.38
CA CYS A 112 0.53 -2.15 3.42
C CYS A 112 1.55 -1.10 2.99
N PHE A 113 1.37 0.12 3.49
CA PHE A 113 2.33 1.19 3.37
C PHE A 113 2.72 1.67 4.77
N VAL A 114 3.96 1.39 5.17
CA VAL A 114 4.49 1.74 6.50
C VAL A 114 5.62 2.75 6.28
N ALA A 115 5.33 4.02 6.56
CA ALA A 115 6.22 5.13 6.30
C ALA A 115 7.37 5.26 7.33
N ASP A 116 8.24 6.25 7.11
CA ASP A 116 9.40 6.53 7.96
C ASP A 116 9.00 6.83 9.42
N GLY A 117 9.75 6.31 10.36
CA GLY A 117 9.60 6.59 11.79
C GLY A 117 8.38 5.91 12.44
N VAL A 118 7.68 5.02 11.73
CA VAL A 118 6.64 4.18 12.34
C VAL A 118 7.27 3.25 13.36
N SER A 119 6.67 3.15 14.54
CA SER A 119 7.05 2.18 15.57
C SER A 119 5.95 1.13 15.69
N LEU A 120 6.31 -0.13 15.41
CA LEU A 120 5.46 -1.29 15.66
C LEU A 120 6.02 -1.97 16.92
N GLU A 121 5.31 -1.90 18.02
CA GLU A 121 5.77 -2.54 19.26
C GLU A 121 5.55 -4.06 19.24
N ALA A 122 6.08 -4.75 20.27
CA ALA A 122 6.06 -6.20 20.33
C ALA A 122 4.63 -6.78 20.21
N GLY A 123 4.44 -7.72 19.27
CA GLY A 123 3.18 -8.38 19.03
C GLY A 123 2.11 -7.53 18.33
N ALA A 124 2.45 -6.34 17.82
CA ALA A 124 1.54 -5.52 17.01
C ALA A 124 1.13 -6.28 15.75
N ARG A 125 -0.14 -6.15 15.36
CA ARG A 125 -0.72 -6.81 14.17
C ARG A 125 -1.33 -5.80 13.24
N ILE A 126 -0.82 -5.73 12.02
CA ILE A 126 -1.33 -4.88 10.95
C ILE A 126 -1.95 -5.78 9.90
N GLY A 127 -3.23 -5.60 9.64
CA GLY A 127 -3.99 -6.32 8.62
C GLY A 127 -3.59 -5.91 7.20
N ASP A 128 -4.39 -6.35 6.23
CA ASP A 128 -4.15 -6.08 4.81
C ASP A 128 -4.57 -4.66 4.41
N ASN A 129 -3.89 -4.11 3.42
CA ASN A 129 -4.24 -2.83 2.80
C ASN A 129 -4.31 -1.67 3.81
N VAL A 130 -3.38 -1.63 4.77
CA VAL A 130 -3.27 -0.60 5.80
C VAL A 130 -2.18 0.40 5.41
N ALA A 131 -2.48 1.70 5.58
CA ALA A 131 -1.49 2.77 5.43
C ALA A 131 -1.17 3.39 6.80
N LEU A 132 0.07 3.27 7.23
CA LEU A 132 0.62 3.92 8.42
C LEU A 132 1.56 5.03 7.97
N TRP A 133 1.17 6.28 8.20
CA TRP A 133 1.96 7.43 7.84
C TRP A 133 3.06 7.71 8.87
N SER A 134 3.95 8.63 8.52
CA SER A 134 5.19 8.89 9.29
C SER A 134 4.94 9.11 10.78
N ASN A 135 5.82 8.52 11.60
CA ASN A 135 5.81 8.64 13.05
C ASN A 135 4.53 8.10 13.75
N VAL A 136 3.80 7.19 13.11
CA VAL A 136 2.72 6.44 13.78
C VAL A 136 3.33 5.48 14.79
N VAL A 137 2.74 5.41 15.98
CA VAL A 137 3.09 4.43 17.01
C VAL A 137 1.96 3.43 17.16
N VAL A 138 2.27 2.15 16.98
CA VAL A 138 1.33 1.04 17.25
C VAL A 138 1.85 0.29 18.46
N GLY A 139 1.16 0.45 19.60
CA GLY A 139 1.52 -0.11 20.89
C GLY A 139 1.52 -1.64 20.92
N HIS A 140 2.17 -2.21 21.93
CA HIS A 140 2.33 -3.66 22.08
C HIS A 140 0.98 -4.40 22.01
N HIS A 141 0.93 -5.50 21.26
CA HIS A 141 -0.28 -6.33 21.07
C HIS A 141 -1.50 -5.57 20.53
N ALA A 142 -1.33 -4.36 20.00
CA ALA A 142 -2.41 -3.65 19.32
C ALA A 142 -2.68 -4.31 17.95
N GLU A 143 -3.94 -4.27 17.53
CA GLU A 143 -4.41 -4.80 16.25
C GLU A 143 -5.02 -3.66 15.43
N ILE A 144 -4.54 -3.48 14.20
CA ILE A 144 -5.17 -2.64 13.19
C ILE A 144 -5.68 -3.56 12.10
N ARG A 145 -7.02 -3.63 11.96
CA ARG A 145 -7.66 -4.49 10.97
C ARG A 145 -7.55 -3.90 9.56
N ASP A 146 -8.06 -4.64 8.59
CA ASP A 146 -7.87 -4.38 7.17
C ASP A 146 -8.37 -3.02 6.72
N HIS A 147 -7.75 -2.51 5.66
CA HIS A 147 -8.18 -1.33 4.92
C HIS A 147 -8.14 -0.01 5.70
N CYS A 148 -7.40 0.07 6.81
CA CYS A 148 -7.28 1.28 7.62
C CYS A 148 -6.29 2.29 7.02
N TRP A 149 -6.53 3.58 7.33
CA TRP A 149 -5.63 4.67 7.05
C TRP A 149 -5.32 5.42 8.33
N VAL A 150 -4.06 5.44 8.72
CA VAL A 150 -3.61 6.06 9.97
C VAL A 150 -2.71 7.25 9.62
N ALA A 151 -3.18 8.46 9.97
CA ALA A 151 -2.46 9.69 9.67
C ALA A 151 -1.17 9.82 10.50
N ALA A 152 -0.27 10.68 10.01
CA ALA A 152 1.04 10.88 10.64
C ALA A 152 0.95 11.31 12.11
N GLY A 153 1.82 10.75 12.94
CA GLY A 153 1.90 11.08 14.36
C GLY A 153 0.79 10.46 15.25
N THR A 154 -0.08 9.64 14.69
CA THR A 154 -1.12 8.94 15.47
C THR A 154 -0.49 7.93 16.43
N VAL A 155 -0.98 7.87 17.66
CA VAL A 155 -0.56 6.89 18.67
C VAL A 155 -1.73 5.97 19.00
N ILE A 156 -1.52 4.66 18.80
CA ILE A 156 -2.47 3.60 19.12
C ILE A 156 -1.94 2.88 20.37
N GLY A 157 -2.69 2.95 21.46
CA GLY A 157 -2.28 2.36 22.74
C GLY A 157 -2.16 0.84 22.71
N GLY A 158 -1.33 0.29 23.59
CA GLY A 158 -1.12 -1.16 23.68
C GLY A 158 -2.41 -1.92 23.95
N GLY A 159 -2.58 -3.08 23.30
CA GLY A 159 -3.76 -3.94 23.40
C GLY A 159 -5.03 -3.38 22.75
N SER A 160 -4.97 -2.21 22.09
CA SER A 160 -6.13 -1.62 21.40
C SER A 160 -6.46 -2.37 20.11
N VAL A 161 -7.74 -2.37 19.74
CA VAL A 161 -8.20 -2.92 18.45
C VAL A 161 -8.85 -1.81 17.63
N VAL A 162 -8.28 -1.54 16.46
CA VAL A 162 -8.84 -0.65 15.43
C VAL A 162 -9.60 -1.50 14.43
N GLY A 163 -10.89 -1.23 14.25
CA GLY A 163 -11.75 -1.96 13.30
C GLY A 163 -11.36 -1.69 11.84
N GLU A 164 -11.99 -2.43 10.93
CA GLU A 164 -11.73 -2.29 9.49
C GLU A 164 -12.13 -0.91 8.96
N ARG A 165 -11.45 -0.46 7.90
CA ARG A 165 -11.76 0.78 7.15
C ARG A 165 -11.72 2.08 7.96
N CYS A 166 -11.13 2.05 9.14
CA CYS A 166 -10.99 3.25 9.94
C CYS A 166 -10.04 4.27 9.31
N PHE A 167 -10.33 5.53 9.55
CA PHE A 167 -9.43 6.66 9.36
C PHE A 167 -9.12 7.28 10.72
N LEU A 168 -7.85 7.41 11.06
CA LEU A 168 -7.33 7.89 12.35
C LEU A 168 -6.38 9.05 12.11
#